data_94e16e08bed6189b4904fb108b21c265
#
_entry.id   94e16e08bed6189b4904fb108b21c265
#
_cell.length_a   1.000
_cell.length_b   1.000
_cell.length_c   1.000
_cell.angle_alpha   90.00
_cell.angle_beta   90.00
_cell.angle_gamma   90.00
#
_symmetry.space_group_name_H-M   'P 1'
#
loop_
_entity.id
_entity.type
_entity.pdbx_description
1 polymer ?
#
loop_
_entity_poly.entity_id
_entity_poly.type
_entity_poly.pdbx_seq_one_letter_code
_entity_poly.pdbx_strand_id
1 'polypeptide(L)'
;MKNRIYLISIISIFIIIFVIFYKGLQNSNIYTPETKTNNEIPKFSAELFYSKKLINSSELFNLDKFYLLNIWSSWCVPCKLEHPLLMSLSETKKVDVIGINYKDTKKNAEIFLNKLGNPYEKIIFDKEGIHAIEWGAFGVPESFLIHNGTIIRKYIGPLSEKSIKEIKLLIK
;
A
#
# COMPACT_ATOMS: atom_id res chain seq x y z
N MET A 1 -7.26 -30.54 50.17
CA MET A 1 -6.15 -30.78 49.23
C MET A 1 -6.60 -30.88 47.79
N LYS A 2 -7.67 -31.58 47.42
CA LYS A 2 -8.18 -31.72 46.02
C LYS A 2 -8.42 -30.38 45.32
N ASN A 3 -9.07 -29.41 45.96
CA ASN A 3 -9.39 -28.10 45.34
C ASN A 3 -8.15 -27.26 44.98
N ARG A 4 -7.05 -27.39 45.76
CA ARG A 4 -5.79 -26.71 45.45
C ARG A 4 -5.10 -27.31 44.21
N ILE A 5 -5.20 -28.62 44.01
CA ILE A 5 -4.65 -29.30 42.84
C ILE A 5 -5.40 -28.90 41.59
N TYR A 6 -6.74 -28.80 41.66
CA TYR A 6 -7.56 -28.30 40.53
C TYR A 6 -7.23 -26.84 40.17
N LEU A 7 -7.05 -25.99 41.16
CA LEU A 7 -6.68 -24.59 40.92
C LEU A 7 -5.30 -24.49 40.23
N ILE A 8 -4.31 -25.26 40.70
CA ILE A 8 -2.99 -25.29 40.11
C ILE A 8 -3.02 -25.80 38.67
N SER A 9 -3.79 -26.83 38.35
CA SER A 9 -3.91 -27.37 36.99
C SER A 9 -4.60 -26.35 36.05
N ILE A 10 -5.60 -25.62 36.49
CA ILE A 10 -6.25 -24.58 35.67
C ILE A 10 -5.26 -23.46 35.35
N ILE A 11 -4.51 -22.99 36.37
CA ILE A 11 -3.51 -21.93 36.18
C ILE A 11 -2.40 -22.41 35.24
N SER A 12 -1.94 -23.65 35.36
CA SER A 12 -0.92 -24.22 34.47
C SER A 12 -1.38 -24.30 33.01
N ILE A 13 -2.61 -24.71 32.78
CA ILE A 13 -3.21 -24.74 31.43
C ILE A 13 -3.29 -23.31 30.85
N PHE A 14 -3.71 -22.34 31.66
CA PHE A 14 -3.79 -20.96 31.21
C PHE A 14 -2.42 -20.37 30.84
N ILE A 15 -1.39 -20.67 31.62
CA ILE A 15 -0.01 -20.26 31.34
C ILE A 15 0.50 -20.91 30.05
N ILE A 16 0.23 -22.19 29.84
CA ILE A 16 0.63 -22.90 28.61
C ILE A 16 -0.02 -22.28 27.38
N ILE A 17 -1.33 -22.01 27.44
CA ILE A 17 -2.06 -21.36 26.36
C ILE A 17 -1.50 -19.97 26.09
N PHE A 18 -1.24 -19.19 27.15
CA PHE A 18 -0.67 -17.85 27.02
C PHE A 18 0.72 -17.88 26.35
N VAL A 19 1.59 -18.81 26.75
CA VAL A 19 2.92 -18.95 26.15
C VAL A 19 2.84 -19.36 24.67
N ILE A 20 1.90 -20.25 24.29
CA ILE A 20 1.69 -20.63 22.89
C ILE A 20 1.23 -19.42 22.07
N PHE A 21 0.24 -18.68 22.55
CA PHE A 21 -0.22 -17.46 21.88
C PHE A 21 0.86 -16.38 21.80
N TYR A 22 1.60 -16.15 22.88
CA TYR A 22 2.69 -15.18 22.93
C TYR A 22 3.80 -15.53 21.91
N LYS A 23 4.23 -16.79 21.85
CA LYS A 23 5.19 -17.25 20.84
C LYS A 23 4.61 -17.17 19.42
N GLY A 24 3.34 -17.51 19.24
CA GLY A 24 2.67 -17.39 17.94
C GLY A 24 2.62 -15.95 17.43
N LEU A 25 2.39 -14.97 18.30
CA LEU A 25 2.40 -13.54 17.96
C LEU A 25 3.80 -13.00 17.67
N GLN A 26 4.84 -13.50 18.36
CA GLN A 26 6.23 -13.11 18.06
C GLN A 26 6.76 -13.70 16.74
N ASN A 27 6.29 -14.88 16.36
CA ASN A 27 6.63 -15.53 15.10
C ASN A 27 5.52 -15.32 14.06
N SER A 28 4.93 -14.13 14.00
CA SER A 28 4.09 -13.77 12.86
C SER A 28 4.99 -13.73 11.62
N ASN A 29 5.25 -14.91 11.03
CA ASN A 29 5.61 -15.00 9.63
C ASN A 29 4.44 -14.37 8.89
N ILE A 30 4.53 -13.06 8.65
CA ILE A 30 3.69 -12.43 7.64
C ILE A 30 4.04 -13.18 6.37
N TYR A 31 3.18 -14.13 6.02
CA TYR A 31 3.25 -14.79 4.73
C TYR A 31 3.05 -13.68 3.70
N THR A 32 4.16 -13.11 3.26
CA THR A 32 4.19 -12.37 2.01
C THR A 32 4.20 -13.46 0.95
N PRO A 33 3.09 -13.69 0.24
CA PRO A 33 3.15 -14.57 -0.90
C PRO A 33 4.27 -14.05 -1.79
N GLU A 34 5.33 -14.84 -1.99
CA GLU A 34 6.18 -14.64 -3.15
C GLU A 34 5.27 -14.89 -4.34
N THR A 35 4.52 -13.85 -4.70
CA THR A 35 3.93 -13.82 -6.02
C THR A 35 5.11 -13.95 -6.97
N LYS A 36 5.22 -15.06 -7.66
CA LYS A 36 5.85 -15.14 -8.97
C LYS A 36 5.02 -14.22 -9.86
N THR A 37 5.08 -12.94 -9.57
CA THR A 37 4.49 -11.90 -10.37
C THR A 37 5.35 -11.83 -11.61
N ASN A 38 4.76 -12.10 -12.73
CA ASN A 38 5.13 -11.39 -13.93
C ASN A 38 5.33 -9.96 -13.45
N ASN A 39 6.58 -9.45 -13.45
CA ASN A 39 6.89 -8.11 -12.97
C ASN A 39 6.30 -7.03 -13.89
N GLU A 40 5.49 -7.42 -14.86
CA GLU A 40 4.81 -6.53 -15.79
C GLU A 40 3.64 -5.82 -15.10
N ILE A 41 3.45 -4.57 -15.46
CA ILE A 41 2.29 -3.80 -15.01
C ILE A 41 1.01 -4.45 -15.59
N PRO A 42 -0.08 -4.55 -14.81
CA PRO A 42 -1.34 -5.09 -15.30
C PRO A 42 -1.90 -4.21 -16.42
N LYS A 43 -2.55 -4.86 -17.40
CA LYS A 43 -3.28 -4.16 -18.45
C LYS A 43 -4.67 -3.82 -17.94
N PHE A 44 -4.97 -2.55 -17.81
CA PHE A 44 -6.27 -2.07 -17.35
C PHE A 44 -6.71 -0.81 -18.10
N SER A 45 -8.00 -0.51 -18.00
CA SER A 45 -8.59 0.78 -18.40
C SER A 45 -9.36 1.32 -17.20
N ALA A 46 -9.04 2.51 -16.76
CA ALA A 46 -9.58 3.10 -15.55
C ALA A 46 -10.05 4.53 -15.71
N GLU A 47 -11.02 4.95 -14.89
CA GLU A 47 -11.51 6.33 -14.86
C GLU A 47 -10.54 7.22 -14.07
N LEU A 48 -10.16 8.36 -14.66
CA LEU A 48 -9.43 9.39 -13.95
C LEU A 48 -10.34 10.11 -12.95
N PHE A 49 -9.82 10.36 -11.77
CA PHE A 49 -10.55 10.93 -10.64
C PHE A 49 -11.25 12.26 -10.97
N TYR A 50 -10.54 13.19 -11.62
CA TYR A 50 -11.05 14.54 -11.89
C TYR A 50 -11.78 14.70 -13.22
N SER A 51 -11.48 13.90 -14.24
CA SER A 51 -11.97 14.17 -15.60
C SER A 51 -12.97 13.15 -16.13
N LYS A 52 -13.28 12.08 -15.39
CA LYS A 52 -14.06 10.92 -15.86
C LYS A 52 -13.57 10.31 -17.21
N LYS A 53 -12.39 10.74 -17.68
CA LYS A 53 -11.76 10.19 -18.86
C LYS A 53 -11.22 8.79 -18.55
N LEU A 54 -11.48 7.82 -19.43
CA LEU A 54 -10.80 6.53 -19.36
C LEU A 54 -9.36 6.69 -19.83
N ILE A 55 -8.44 6.05 -19.11
CA ILE A 55 -7.03 5.98 -19.46
C ILE A 55 -6.57 4.53 -19.38
N ASN A 56 -5.77 4.12 -20.36
CA ASN A 56 -5.19 2.78 -20.37
C ASN A 56 -3.84 2.77 -19.66
N SER A 57 -3.43 1.60 -19.14
CA SER A 57 -2.14 1.44 -18.48
C SER A 57 -0.96 1.86 -19.39
N SER A 58 -1.01 1.59 -20.69
CA SER A 58 0.02 2.02 -21.65
C SER A 58 0.09 3.52 -21.89
N GLU A 59 -1.00 4.25 -21.68
CA GLU A 59 -1.02 5.72 -21.74
C GLU A 59 -0.58 6.35 -20.41
N LEU A 60 -0.77 5.61 -19.31
CA LEU A 60 -0.45 6.07 -17.97
C LEU A 60 1.04 5.96 -17.68
N PHE A 61 1.69 4.88 -18.13
CA PHE A 61 3.09 4.58 -17.84
C PHE A 61 3.95 4.67 -19.11
N ASN A 62 4.76 5.71 -19.21
CA ASN A 62 5.76 5.84 -20.27
C ASN A 62 7.02 5.03 -19.90
N LEU A 63 7.66 4.39 -20.89
CA LEU A 63 8.82 3.53 -20.66
C LEU A 63 10.04 4.27 -20.10
N ASP A 64 10.24 5.54 -20.48
CA ASP A 64 11.43 6.30 -20.12
C ASP A 64 11.38 6.97 -18.74
N LYS A 65 10.34 6.72 -17.96
CA LYS A 65 10.13 7.38 -16.67
C LYS A 65 10.03 6.39 -15.52
N PHE A 66 10.38 6.89 -14.33
CA PHE A 66 10.05 6.23 -13.07
C PHE A 66 8.67 6.67 -12.60
N TYR A 67 7.88 5.71 -12.11
CA TYR A 67 6.59 5.96 -11.48
C TYR A 67 6.54 5.31 -10.12
N LEU A 68 5.93 5.99 -9.17
CA LEU A 68 5.50 5.38 -7.91
C LEU A 68 3.97 5.33 -7.90
N LEU A 69 3.40 4.15 -8.15
CA LEU A 69 1.98 3.91 -7.96
C LEU A 69 1.74 3.69 -6.47
N ASN A 70 0.84 4.47 -5.88
CA ASN A 70 0.43 4.35 -4.48
C ASN A 70 -1.07 4.09 -4.40
N ILE A 71 -1.46 3.03 -3.71
CA ILE A 71 -2.86 2.67 -3.45
C ILE A 71 -3.23 3.21 -2.08
N TRP A 72 -4.21 4.10 -2.03
CA TRP A 72 -4.56 4.87 -0.85
C TRP A 72 -6.06 5.10 -0.69
N SER A 73 -6.46 5.58 0.48
CA SER A 73 -7.83 6.01 0.75
C SER A 73 -7.88 7.09 1.81
N SER A 74 -8.90 7.94 1.78
CA SER A 74 -9.07 9.02 2.77
C SER A 74 -9.35 8.51 4.19
N TRP A 75 -9.97 7.35 4.32
CA TRP A 75 -10.27 6.69 5.60
C TRP A 75 -9.10 5.92 6.19
N CYS A 76 -8.00 5.76 5.44
CA CYS A 76 -6.84 4.96 5.83
C CYS A 76 -5.88 5.79 6.70
N VAL A 77 -5.77 5.47 7.98
CA VAL A 77 -4.88 6.18 8.91
C VAL A 77 -3.39 6.04 8.54
N PRO A 78 -2.87 4.84 8.21
CA PRO A 78 -1.47 4.71 7.76
C PRO A 78 -1.17 5.49 6.47
N CYS A 79 -2.14 5.61 5.54
CA CYS A 79 -1.98 6.42 4.32
C CYS A 79 -1.76 7.91 4.67
N LYS A 80 -2.45 8.40 5.70
CA LYS A 80 -2.26 9.76 6.19
C LYS A 80 -0.88 9.98 6.80
N LEU A 81 -0.33 8.95 7.45
CA LEU A 81 1.00 9.03 8.08
C LEU A 81 2.13 9.06 7.04
N GLU A 82 2.01 8.31 5.94
CA GLU A 82 3.01 8.33 4.85
C GLU A 82 2.90 9.54 3.93
N HIS A 83 1.75 10.22 3.91
CA HIS A 83 1.45 11.28 2.93
C HIS A 83 2.52 12.38 2.82
N PRO A 84 3.13 12.90 3.93
CA PRO A 84 4.22 13.86 3.84
C PRO A 84 5.44 13.34 3.07
N LEU A 85 5.70 12.04 3.13
CA LEU A 85 6.80 11.40 2.41
C LEU A 85 6.52 11.36 0.90
N LEU A 86 5.26 11.07 0.53
CA LEU A 86 4.82 11.13 -0.88
C LEU A 86 4.92 12.57 -1.43
N MET A 87 4.52 13.57 -0.64
CA MET A 87 4.67 14.99 -1.00
C MET A 87 6.13 15.34 -1.27
N SER A 88 7.04 15.00 -0.34
CA SER A 88 8.48 15.23 -0.51
C SER A 88 9.07 14.50 -1.72
N LEU A 89 8.55 13.32 -2.05
CA LEU A 89 9.02 12.55 -3.20
C LEU A 89 8.56 13.16 -4.52
N SER A 90 7.30 13.59 -4.62
CA SER A 90 6.74 14.24 -5.82
C SER A 90 7.44 15.56 -6.17
N GLU A 91 7.91 16.30 -5.16
CA GLU A 91 8.66 17.55 -5.35
C GLU A 91 10.02 17.33 -6.06
N THR A 92 10.59 16.12 -6.00
CA THR A 92 11.87 15.83 -6.66
C THR A 92 11.79 15.85 -8.19
N LYS A 93 10.58 15.69 -8.76
CA LYS A 93 10.31 15.58 -10.20
C LYS A 93 11.11 14.48 -10.93
N LYS A 94 11.73 13.56 -10.17
CA LYS A 94 12.45 12.40 -10.70
C LYS A 94 11.58 11.17 -10.86
N VAL A 95 10.42 11.17 -10.21
CA VAL A 95 9.44 10.10 -10.23
C VAL A 95 8.04 10.71 -10.26
N ASP A 96 7.20 10.26 -11.16
CA ASP A 96 5.79 10.66 -11.21
C ASP A 96 5.00 9.79 -10.21
N VAL A 97 4.32 10.42 -9.26
CA VAL A 97 3.51 9.69 -8.27
C VAL A 97 2.10 9.54 -8.83
N ILE A 98 1.61 8.31 -8.96
CA ILE A 98 0.27 7.97 -9.45
C ILE A 98 -0.53 7.40 -8.28
N GLY A 99 -1.76 7.90 -8.08
CA GLY A 99 -2.63 7.41 -7.02
C GLY A 99 -3.70 6.45 -7.55
N ILE A 100 -3.97 5.36 -6.83
CA ILE A 100 -5.22 4.60 -6.94
C ILE A 100 -6.02 4.89 -5.66
N ASN A 101 -7.13 5.61 -5.80
CA ASN A 101 -8.02 5.91 -4.69
C ASN A 101 -9.00 4.75 -4.50
N TYR A 102 -8.70 3.89 -3.52
CA TYR A 102 -9.32 2.60 -3.27
C TYR A 102 -10.55 2.70 -2.38
N LYS A 103 -11.70 2.21 -2.88
CA LYS A 103 -12.98 2.08 -2.13
C LYS A 103 -13.30 3.32 -1.29
N ASP A 104 -13.26 4.49 -1.92
CA ASP A 104 -13.47 5.78 -1.29
C ASP A 104 -14.61 6.55 -1.96
N THR A 105 -14.96 7.71 -1.42
CA THR A 105 -15.84 8.66 -2.07
C THR A 105 -15.01 9.83 -2.59
N LYS A 106 -15.36 10.34 -3.78
CA LYS A 106 -14.68 11.53 -4.35
C LYS A 106 -14.64 12.69 -3.37
N LYS A 107 -15.73 12.95 -2.67
CA LYS A 107 -15.84 14.03 -1.67
C LYS A 107 -14.81 13.87 -0.54
N ASN A 108 -14.69 12.69 0.05
CA ASN A 108 -13.77 12.45 1.17
C ASN A 108 -12.32 12.49 0.70
N ALA A 109 -12.03 11.90 -0.47
CA ALA A 109 -10.72 11.96 -1.10
C ALA A 109 -10.29 13.40 -1.42
N GLU A 110 -11.18 14.25 -1.94
CA GLU A 110 -10.92 15.66 -2.18
C GLU A 110 -10.64 16.43 -0.88
N ILE A 111 -11.44 16.19 0.18
CA ILE A 111 -11.19 16.81 1.50
C ILE A 111 -9.81 16.41 2.02
N PHE A 112 -9.43 15.14 1.88
CA PHE A 112 -8.12 14.63 2.28
C PHE A 112 -6.99 15.35 1.53
N LEU A 113 -7.06 15.40 0.20
CA LEU A 113 -6.05 16.05 -0.65
C LEU A 113 -5.98 17.56 -0.45
N ASN A 114 -7.12 18.23 -0.28
CA ASN A 114 -7.17 19.67 -0.01
C ASN A 114 -6.52 20.03 1.34
N LYS A 115 -6.63 19.12 2.32
CA LYS A 115 -6.07 19.33 3.66
C LYS A 115 -4.58 19.04 3.73
N LEU A 116 -4.08 18.01 3.03
CA LEU A 116 -2.73 17.48 3.18
C LEU A 116 -1.82 17.76 1.97
N GLY A 117 -2.36 18.36 0.90
CA GLY A 117 -1.70 18.51 -0.38
C GLY A 117 -1.97 17.33 -1.32
N ASN A 118 -1.64 17.50 -2.60
CA ASN A 118 -1.81 16.45 -3.61
C ASN A 118 -0.44 16.08 -4.21
N PRO A 119 0.13 14.90 -3.86
CA PRO A 119 1.39 14.44 -4.42
C PRO A 119 1.24 13.78 -5.80
N TYR A 120 -0.01 13.51 -6.24
CA TYR A 120 -0.29 12.68 -7.40
C TYR A 120 -0.36 13.49 -8.69
N GLU A 121 0.39 13.08 -9.71
CA GLU A 121 0.28 13.59 -11.09
C GLU A 121 -1.07 13.18 -11.71
N LYS A 122 -1.48 11.94 -11.48
CA LYS A 122 -2.79 11.42 -11.87
C LYS A 122 -3.35 10.54 -10.76
N ILE A 123 -4.68 10.52 -10.66
CA ILE A 123 -5.39 9.66 -9.71
C ILE A 123 -6.43 8.84 -10.47
N ILE A 124 -6.40 7.53 -10.27
CA ILE A 124 -7.41 6.56 -10.71
C ILE A 124 -8.45 6.45 -9.61
N PHE A 125 -9.74 6.51 -9.97
CA PHE A 125 -10.83 6.32 -9.04
C PHE A 125 -11.28 4.85 -9.05
N ASP A 126 -10.87 4.10 -8.05
CA ASP A 126 -11.14 2.66 -7.90
C ASP A 126 -12.24 2.41 -6.86
N LYS A 127 -13.46 2.83 -7.21
CA LYS A 127 -14.63 2.75 -6.32
C LYS A 127 -14.90 1.33 -5.83
N GLU A 128 -14.79 0.36 -6.71
CA GLU A 128 -15.09 -1.05 -6.41
C GLU A 128 -13.85 -1.84 -5.93
N GLY A 129 -12.66 -1.29 -6.05
CA GLY A 129 -11.40 -1.92 -5.62
C GLY A 129 -10.86 -2.95 -6.60
N ILE A 130 -11.31 -2.91 -7.86
CA ILE A 130 -10.92 -3.88 -8.89
C ILE A 130 -9.47 -3.65 -9.31
N HIS A 131 -9.09 -2.40 -9.54
CA HIS A 131 -7.73 -2.08 -9.97
C HIS A 131 -6.69 -2.41 -8.91
N ALA A 132 -6.99 -2.17 -7.62
CA ALA A 132 -6.11 -2.59 -6.55
C ALA A 132 -5.87 -4.11 -6.54
N ILE A 133 -6.91 -4.92 -6.82
CA ILE A 133 -6.78 -6.38 -6.95
C ILE A 133 -5.93 -6.75 -8.16
N GLU A 134 -6.12 -6.11 -9.32
CA GLU A 134 -5.32 -6.34 -10.54
C GLU A 134 -3.83 -6.08 -10.28
N TRP A 135 -3.49 -5.10 -9.44
CA TRP A 135 -2.13 -4.83 -8.99
C TRP A 135 -1.62 -5.82 -7.92
N GLY A 136 -2.45 -6.78 -7.52
CA GLY A 136 -2.10 -7.74 -6.46
C GLY A 136 -1.92 -7.08 -5.10
N ALA A 137 -2.64 -5.99 -4.83
CA ALA A 137 -2.62 -5.35 -3.52
C ALA A 137 -3.47 -6.12 -2.52
N PHE A 138 -3.01 -6.19 -1.29
CA PHE A 138 -3.72 -6.86 -0.18
C PHE A 138 -4.49 -5.86 0.69
N GLY A 139 -4.14 -4.59 0.61
CA GLY A 139 -4.74 -3.53 1.41
C GLY A 139 -4.19 -2.15 1.09
N VAL A 140 -4.44 -1.20 1.98
CA VAL A 140 -3.95 0.18 1.86
C VAL A 140 -3.17 0.58 3.12
N PRO A 141 -2.06 1.32 2.99
CA PRO A 141 -1.42 1.69 1.73
C PRO A 141 -0.51 0.59 1.18
N GLU A 142 -0.39 0.53 -0.13
CA GLU A 142 0.66 -0.22 -0.82
C GLU A 142 1.23 0.62 -1.96
N SER A 143 2.53 0.47 -2.23
CA SER A 143 3.20 1.23 -3.29
C SER A 143 4.02 0.34 -4.19
N PHE A 144 4.06 0.70 -5.49
CA PHE A 144 4.79 -0.03 -6.51
C PHE A 144 5.70 0.94 -7.26
N LEU A 145 7.01 0.71 -7.21
CA LEU A 145 7.97 1.45 -8.01
C LEU A 145 8.09 0.78 -9.39
N ILE A 146 7.87 1.57 -10.43
CA ILE A 146 7.76 1.09 -11.81
C ILE A 146 8.80 1.81 -12.66
N HIS A 147 9.46 1.05 -13.55
CA HIS A 147 10.34 1.57 -14.59
C HIS A 147 10.30 0.64 -15.81
N ASN A 148 10.32 1.21 -17.00
CA ASN A 148 10.27 0.45 -18.27
C ASN A 148 9.13 -0.59 -18.34
N GLY A 149 7.93 -0.21 -17.88
CA GLY A 149 6.75 -1.09 -17.90
C GLY A 149 6.83 -2.27 -16.91
N THR A 150 7.79 -2.24 -16.00
CA THR A 150 8.05 -3.35 -15.06
C THR A 150 8.00 -2.83 -13.62
N ILE A 151 7.39 -3.61 -12.73
CA ILE A 151 7.40 -3.36 -11.28
C ILE A 151 8.77 -3.78 -10.74
N ILE A 152 9.59 -2.82 -10.33
CA ILE A 152 10.95 -3.08 -9.82
C ILE A 152 10.98 -3.21 -8.30
N ARG A 153 9.95 -2.68 -7.59
CA ARG A 153 9.77 -2.83 -6.13
C ARG A 153 8.30 -2.73 -5.75
N LYS A 154 7.94 -3.52 -4.74
CA LYS A 154 6.64 -3.43 -4.06
C LYS A 154 6.87 -3.13 -2.57
N TYR A 155 6.13 -2.18 -2.03
CA TYR A 155 6.12 -1.80 -0.62
C TYR A 155 4.73 -2.10 -0.05
N ILE A 156 4.66 -3.00 0.93
CA ILE A 156 3.43 -3.37 1.62
C ILE A 156 3.35 -2.59 2.93
N GLY A 157 2.25 -1.90 3.16
CA GLY A 157 2.09 -0.97 4.27
C GLY A 157 2.69 0.41 4.00
N PRO A 158 2.70 1.30 5.00
CA PRO A 158 3.11 2.69 4.82
C PRO A 158 4.59 2.82 4.50
N LEU A 159 4.90 3.70 3.56
CA LEU A 159 6.27 4.08 3.25
C LEU A 159 6.93 4.70 4.49
N SER A 160 8.21 4.41 4.66
CA SER A 160 9.06 4.93 5.72
C SER A 160 10.20 5.77 5.13
N GLU A 161 10.92 6.51 5.95
CA GLU A 161 12.14 7.21 5.55
C GLU A 161 13.16 6.25 4.89
N LYS A 162 13.23 5.00 5.35
CA LYS A 162 14.08 3.97 4.74
C LYS A 162 13.62 3.65 3.33
N SER A 163 12.30 3.46 3.13
CA SER A 163 11.72 3.21 1.80
C SER A 163 11.99 4.38 0.84
N ILE A 164 11.83 5.62 1.32
CA ILE A 164 12.13 6.82 0.50
C ILE A 164 13.61 6.89 0.12
N LYS A 165 14.53 6.58 1.04
CA LYS A 165 15.96 6.52 0.72
C LYS A 165 16.27 5.46 -0.34
N GLU A 166 15.66 4.28 -0.23
CA GLU A 166 15.78 3.21 -1.23
C GLU A 166 15.26 3.67 -2.60
N ILE A 167 14.05 4.25 -2.65
CA ILE A 167 13.47 4.78 -3.89
C ILE A 167 14.40 5.80 -4.52
N LYS A 168 14.88 6.78 -3.74
CA LYS A 168 15.82 7.82 -4.23
C LYS A 168 17.14 7.27 -4.77
N LEU A 169 17.58 6.10 -4.31
CA LEU A 169 18.77 5.42 -4.85
C LEU A 169 18.47 4.73 -6.18
N LEU A 170 17.27 4.19 -6.35
CA LEU A 170 16.86 3.47 -7.56
C LEU A 170 16.51 4.38 -8.74
N ILE A 171 16.03 5.61 -8.47
CA ILE A 171 15.61 6.60 -9.49
C ILE A 171 16.72 7.61 -9.87
N LYS A 172 17.96 7.27 -9.65
CA LYS A 172 19.12 8.12 -9.97
C LYS A 172 19.34 8.27 -11.46
#